data_a8069d7b1c58cc9aa50969434243c86a
#
_entry.id   a8069d7b1c58cc9aa50969434243c86a
#
_cell.length_a   1.000
_cell.length_b   1.000
_cell.length_c   1.000
_cell.angle_alpha   90.00
_cell.angle_beta   90.00
_cell.angle_gamma   90.00
#
_symmetry.space_group_name_H-M   'P 1'
#
loop_
_entity.id
_entity.type
_entity.pdbx_description
1 polymer ?
#
loop_
_entity_poly.entity_id
_entity_poly.type
_entity_poly.pdbx_seq_one_letter_code
_entity_poly.pdbx_strand_id
1 'polypeptide(L)' 'MALIDELKTRKAEILKQAEAIDREAAKVREQYEEKLADLRRQRIPLEERVRLIDALIKTEEGE' A
#
# COMPACT_ATOMS: atom_id res chain seq x y z
N MET A 1 -18.56 38.63 18.22
CA MET A 1 -19.93 38.15 18.13
C MET A 1 -19.95 36.63 18.20
N ALA A 2 -20.84 36.13 19.05
CA ALA A 2 -20.89 34.72 19.43
C ALA A 2 -21.08 33.78 18.21
N LEU A 3 -21.93 34.12 17.26
CA LEU A 3 -22.21 33.28 16.12
C LEU A 3 -20.99 33.07 15.21
N ILE A 4 -20.26 34.13 14.93
CA ILE A 4 -19.06 34.05 14.09
C ILE A 4 -17.98 33.22 14.78
N ASP A 5 -17.82 33.42 16.10
CA ASP A 5 -16.84 32.65 16.88
C ASP A 5 -17.19 31.19 16.96
N GLU A 6 -18.49 30.86 17.12
CA GLU A 6 -18.95 29.48 17.10
C GLU A 6 -18.69 28.80 15.73
N LEU A 7 -18.95 29.52 14.64
CA LEU A 7 -18.70 29.00 13.30
C LEU A 7 -17.22 28.76 13.06
N LYS A 8 -16.36 29.65 13.51
CA LYS A 8 -14.90 29.48 13.42
C LYS A 8 -14.43 28.28 14.23
N THR A 9 -14.96 28.09 15.41
CA THR A 9 -14.64 26.97 16.28
C THR A 9 -15.07 25.65 15.65
N ARG A 10 -16.28 25.59 15.10
CA ARG A 10 -16.77 24.41 14.40
C ARG A 10 -15.93 24.08 13.17
N LYS A 11 -15.59 25.10 12.41
CA LYS A 11 -14.72 24.92 11.25
C LYS A 11 -13.38 24.32 11.65
N ALA A 12 -12.76 24.82 12.71
CA ALA A 12 -11.49 24.32 13.20
C ALA A 12 -11.60 22.86 13.66
N GLU A 13 -12.68 22.49 14.32
CA GLU A 13 -12.93 21.11 14.77
C GLU A 13 -13.10 20.17 13.60
N ILE A 14 -13.87 20.57 12.59
CA ILE A 14 -14.07 19.76 11.38
C ILE A 14 -12.76 19.57 10.63
N LEU A 15 -11.96 20.61 10.51
CA LEU A 15 -10.64 20.52 9.88
C LEU A 15 -9.71 19.57 10.63
N LYS A 16 -9.72 19.58 11.96
CA LYS A 16 -8.94 18.65 12.78
C LYS A 16 -9.37 17.21 12.54
N GLN A 17 -10.68 16.98 12.47
CA GLN A 17 -11.21 15.63 12.17
C GLN A 17 -10.79 15.17 10.79
N ALA A 18 -10.88 16.03 9.79
CA ALA A 18 -10.46 15.73 8.44
C ALA A 18 -8.96 15.39 8.37
N GLU A 19 -8.13 16.17 9.05
CA GLU A 19 -6.69 15.93 9.12
C GLU A 19 -6.35 14.60 9.81
N ALA A 20 -7.11 14.25 10.85
CA ALA A 20 -6.92 12.97 11.54
C ALA A 20 -7.25 11.79 10.61
N ILE A 21 -8.31 11.92 9.82
CA ILE A 21 -8.68 10.91 8.82
C ILE A 21 -7.60 10.80 7.74
N ASP A 22 -7.09 11.93 7.27
CA ASP A 22 -6.00 11.94 6.28
C ASP A 22 -4.75 11.24 6.79
N ARG A 23 -4.40 11.45 8.07
CA ARG A 23 -3.26 10.76 8.69
C ARG A 23 -3.48 9.25 8.79
N GLU A 24 -4.70 8.83 9.14
CA GLU A 24 -5.05 7.42 9.18
C GLU A 24 -4.97 6.79 7.79
N ALA A 25 -5.49 7.47 6.79
CA ALA A 25 -5.43 7.01 5.40
C ALA A 25 -3.98 6.86 4.93
N ALA A 26 -3.11 7.79 5.30
CA ALA A 26 -1.68 7.73 4.97
C ALA A 26 -1.01 6.51 5.61
N LYS A 27 -1.33 6.21 6.86
CA LYS A 27 -0.80 5.02 7.56
C LYS A 27 -1.23 3.72 6.89
N VAL A 28 -2.51 3.62 6.56
CA VAL A 28 -3.04 2.43 5.89
C VAL A 28 -2.38 2.24 4.53
N ARG A 29 -2.18 3.32 3.78
CA ARG A 29 -1.51 3.27 2.48
C ARG A 29 -0.06 2.80 2.62
N GLU A 30 0.66 3.32 3.62
CA GLU A 30 2.04 2.93 3.89
C GLU A 30 2.14 1.45 4.23
N GLN A 31 1.26 0.94 5.11
CA GLN A 31 1.20 -0.46 5.47
C GLN A 31 0.88 -1.35 4.27
N TYR A 32 -0.04 -0.90 3.42
CA TYR A 32 -0.39 -1.60 2.20
C TYR A 32 0.80 -1.70 1.25
N GLU A 33 1.51 -0.61 1.05
CA GLU A 33 2.69 -0.57 0.18
C GLU A 33 3.82 -1.47 0.69
N GLU A 34 4.04 -1.49 2.01
CA GLU A 34 5.02 -2.37 2.63
C GLU A 34 4.66 -3.84 2.42
N LYS A 35 3.40 -4.18 2.64
CA LYS A 35 2.93 -5.55 2.45
C LYS A 35 3.03 -5.98 0.99
N LEU A 36 2.69 -5.07 0.08
CA LEU A 36 2.80 -5.34 -1.34
C LEU A 36 4.25 -5.56 -1.78
N ALA A 37 5.16 -4.74 -1.27
CA ALA A 37 6.60 -4.90 -1.52
C ALA A 37 7.11 -6.25 -1.00
N ASP A 38 6.65 -6.65 0.18
CA ASP A 38 7.00 -7.93 0.80
C ASP A 38 6.56 -9.12 -0.04
N LEU A 39 5.33 -9.08 -0.52
CA LEU A 39 4.78 -10.13 -1.38
C LEU A 39 5.52 -10.21 -2.71
N ARG A 40 5.91 -9.08 -3.28
CA ARG A 40 6.72 -9.05 -4.50
C ARG A 40 8.08 -9.70 -4.29
N ARG A 41 8.71 -9.44 -3.15
CA ARG A 41 10.00 -10.07 -2.79
C ARG A 41 9.87 -11.58 -2.66
N GLN A 42 8.75 -12.06 -2.13
CA GLN A 42 8.49 -13.49 -2.01
C GLN A 42 8.25 -14.13 -3.37
N ARG A 43 7.69 -13.40 -4.29
CA ARG A 43 7.39 -13.89 -5.64
C ARG A 43 8.63 -14.09 -6.51
N ILE A 44 9.61 -13.21 -6.38
CA ILE A 44 10.82 -13.22 -7.23
C ILE A 44 11.52 -14.59 -7.25
N PRO A 45 11.85 -15.20 -6.10
CA PRO A 45 12.51 -16.51 -6.13
C PRO A 45 11.66 -17.63 -6.71
N LEU A 46 10.33 -17.53 -6.59
CA LEU A 46 9.42 -18.50 -7.18
C LEU A 46 9.40 -18.37 -8.71
N GLU A 47 9.42 -17.18 -9.23
CA GLU A 47 9.52 -16.93 -10.67
C GLU A 47 10.84 -17.45 -11.23
N GLU A 48 11.94 -17.30 -10.51
CA GLU A 48 13.24 -17.85 -10.92
C GLU A 48 13.21 -19.37 -10.97
N ARG A 49 12.58 -20.01 -9.99
CA ARG A 49 12.42 -21.47 -9.98
C ARG A 49 11.65 -21.94 -11.19
N VAL A 50 10.58 -21.25 -11.54
CA VAL A 50 9.78 -21.58 -12.73
C VAL A 50 10.64 -21.47 -13.99
N ARG A 51 11.43 -20.41 -14.12
CA ARG A 51 12.32 -20.24 -15.27
C ARG A 51 13.35 -21.38 -15.40
N LEU A 52 13.92 -21.79 -14.27
CA LEU A 52 14.90 -22.88 -14.26
C LEU A 52 14.25 -24.21 -14.66
N ILE A 53 13.06 -24.48 -14.14
CA ILE A 53 12.32 -25.68 -14.48
C ILE A 53 11.95 -25.67 -15.96
N ASP A 54 11.46 -24.57 -16.49
CA ASP A 54 11.13 -24.43 -17.91
C ASP A 54 12.34 -24.62 -18.80
N ALA A 55 13.50 -24.10 -18.39
CA ALA A 55 14.74 -24.30 -19.11
C ALA A 55 15.16 -25.79 -19.19
N LEU A 56 15.01 -26.50 -18.06
CA LEU A 56 15.27 -27.93 -17.99
C LEU A 56 14.31 -28.74 -18.87
N ILE A 57 13.04 -28.41 -18.83
CA ILE A 57 12.01 -29.03 -19.68
C ILE A 57 12.37 -28.85 -21.16
N LYS A 58 12.72 -27.64 -21.56
CA LYS A 58 13.13 -27.33 -22.94
C LYS A 58 14.34 -28.11 -23.36
N THR A 59 15.33 -28.25 -22.49
CA THR A 59 16.54 -29.00 -22.75
C THR A 59 16.23 -30.48 -23.00
N GLU A 60 15.38 -31.08 -22.17
CA GLU A 60 14.97 -32.47 -22.33
C GLU A 60 14.11 -32.70 -23.57
N GLU A 61 13.21 -31.79 -23.86
CA GLU A 61 12.35 -31.88 -25.05
C GLU A 61 13.12 -31.65 -26.35
N GLY A 62 14.18 -30.88 -26.31
CA GLY A 62 15.02 -30.59 -27.44
C GLY A 62 15.91 -31.74 -27.89
N GLU A 63 16.00 -32.77 -27.05
CA GLU A 63 16.74 -33.98 -27.36
C GLU A 63 15.86 -34.99 -28.08
#